data_110de0a06d3437ef9073b1cfad0c1d9f
#
_entry.id   110de0a06d3437ef9073b1cfad0c1d9f
#
_cell.length_a   1.000
_cell.length_b   1.000
_cell.length_c   1.000
_cell.angle_alpha   90.00
_cell.angle_beta   90.00
_cell.angle_gamma   90.00
#
_symmetry.space_group_name_H-M   'P 1'
#
loop_
_entity.id
_entity.type
_entity.pdbx_description
1 polymer ?
#
loop_
_entity_poly.entity_id
_entity_poly.type
_entity_poly.pdbx_seq_one_letter_code
_entity_poly.pdbx_strand_id
1 'polypeptide(L)'
;MLRRTWNWLLVGLVAFAASEGSSGLALAERAGPFTEIVDGSPIMTVLPKDAIPAIDSPKFVSATEGDRVMQPEEPVLGVSDGNMTKAYSLWQLNHHEIVNDRTGSLPIAVTW
;
A
#
# COMPACT_ATOMS: atom_id res chain seq x y z
N MET A 1 -2.15 -52.20 -61.92
CA MET A 1 -3.48 -51.68 -61.51
C MET A 1 -3.41 -51.22 -60.06
N LEU A 2 -3.23 -49.95 -59.84
CA LEU A 2 -3.17 -49.36 -58.48
C LEU A 2 -4.58 -48.94 -58.05
N ARG A 3 -5.05 -49.51 -56.98
CA ARG A 3 -6.24 -49.03 -56.30
C ARG A 3 -5.82 -48.02 -55.22
N ARG A 4 -6.20 -46.70 -55.42
CA ARG A 4 -6.04 -45.63 -54.42
C ARG A 4 -7.23 -45.70 -53.46
N THR A 5 -6.96 -46.03 -52.19
CA THR A 5 -7.91 -45.89 -51.11
C THR A 5 -7.83 -44.46 -50.58
N TRP A 6 -8.94 -43.72 -50.65
CA TRP A 6 -9.07 -42.39 -50.05
C TRP A 6 -9.44 -42.55 -48.57
N ASN A 7 -8.50 -42.13 -47.72
CA ASN A 7 -8.78 -41.93 -46.30
C ASN A 7 -9.53 -40.62 -46.12
N TRP A 8 -10.73 -40.71 -45.61
CA TRP A 8 -11.47 -39.55 -45.13
C TRP A 8 -10.89 -39.16 -43.77
N LEU A 9 -10.18 -38.03 -43.72
CA LEU A 9 -9.80 -37.35 -42.46
C LEU A 9 -11.04 -36.63 -41.91
N LEU A 10 -11.52 -37.12 -40.78
CA LEU A 10 -12.48 -36.43 -39.94
C LEU A 10 -11.78 -35.22 -39.35
N VAL A 11 -12.14 -34.03 -39.83
CA VAL A 11 -11.74 -32.77 -39.20
C VAL A 11 -12.61 -32.61 -37.96
N GLY A 12 -12.05 -32.89 -36.80
CA GLY A 12 -12.65 -32.58 -35.51
C GLY A 12 -12.71 -31.08 -35.33
N LEU A 13 -13.92 -30.53 -35.25
CA LEU A 13 -14.18 -29.16 -34.89
C LEU A 13 -13.83 -28.99 -33.40
N VAL A 14 -12.64 -28.43 -33.09
CA VAL A 14 -12.31 -28.02 -31.75
C VAL A 14 -13.06 -26.71 -31.48
N ALA A 15 -14.14 -26.79 -30.73
CA ALA A 15 -14.78 -25.61 -30.17
C ALA A 15 -13.82 -24.98 -29.15
N PHE A 16 -13.23 -23.87 -29.54
CA PHE A 16 -12.47 -23.00 -28.63
C PHE A 16 -13.50 -22.26 -27.78
N ALA A 17 -13.76 -22.78 -26.58
CA ALA A 17 -14.48 -22.01 -25.57
C ALA A 17 -13.58 -20.83 -25.19
N ALA A 18 -13.91 -19.64 -25.67
CA ALA A 18 -13.33 -18.41 -25.19
C ALA A 18 -13.72 -18.27 -23.72
N SER A 19 -12.80 -18.60 -22.82
CA SER A 19 -12.88 -18.18 -21.43
C SER A 19 -12.67 -16.67 -21.43
N GLU A 20 -13.77 -15.94 -21.47
CA GLU A 20 -13.74 -14.50 -21.18
C GLU A 20 -13.24 -14.36 -19.75
N GLY A 21 -11.95 -14.03 -19.64
CA GLY A 21 -11.29 -13.79 -18.39
C GLY A 21 -11.94 -12.61 -17.68
N SER A 22 -12.55 -12.88 -16.56
CA SER A 22 -13.13 -11.93 -15.60
C SER A 22 -12.05 -11.06 -14.91
N SER A 23 -11.12 -10.51 -15.69
CA SER A 23 -10.09 -9.58 -15.16
C SER A 23 -10.63 -8.20 -14.82
N GLY A 24 -11.83 -7.86 -15.29
CA GLY A 24 -12.47 -6.58 -15.00
C GLY A 24 -13.17 -6.51 -13.64
N LEU A 25 -13.61 -7.65 -13.11
CA LEU A 25 -14.32 -7.69 -11.82
C LEU A 25 -13.40 -7.62 -10.61
N ALA A 26 -12.15 -8.07 -10.74
CA ALA A 26 -11.19 -8.07 -9.63
C ALA A 26 -10.68 -6.67 -9.24
N LEU A 27 -10.77 -5.68 -10.13
CA LEU A 27 -10.41 -4.29 -9.82
C LEU A 27 -11.57 -3.52 -9.20
N ALA A 28 -12.82 -3.86 -9.55
CA ALA A 28 -14.01 -3.25 -8.96
C ALA A 28 -14.28 -3.72 -7.52
N GLU A 29 -13.82 -4.92 -7.17
CA GLU A 29 -13.94 -5.49 -5.82
C GLU A 29 -12.89 -4.92 -4.84
N ARG A 30 -11.83 -4.28 -5.36
CA ARG A 30 -10.81 -3.59 -4.55
C ARG A 30 -11.13 -2.15 -4.19
N ALA A 31 -11.96 -1.50 -4.98
CA ALA A 31 -12.59 -0.24 -4.60
C ALA A 31 -13.87 -0.59 -3.85
N GLY A 32 -13.77 -0.93 -2.59
CA GLY A 32 -14.93 -1.18 -1.74
C GLY A 32 -15.89 0.01 -1.79
N PRO A 33 -17.19 -0.22 -1.71
CA PRO A 33 -18.14 0.89 -1.61
C PRO A 33 -17.78 1.73 -0.38
N PHE A 34 -18.12 3.02 -0.40
CA PHE A 34 -18.03 3.83 0.81
C PHE A 34 -18.68 3.08 1.97
N THR A 35 -18.03 3.09 3.12
CA THR A 35 -18.40 2.22 4.24
C THR A 35 -19.28 2.93 5.25
N GLU A 36 -19.31 4.25 5.24
CA GLU A 36 -19.99 5.04 6.27
C GLU A 36 -20.41 6.42 5.75
N ILE A 37 -21.48 6.97 6.32
CA ILE A 37 -21.87 8.38 6.12
C ILE A 37 -21.70 9.09 7.48
N VAL A 38 -20.85 10.12 7.52
CA VAL A 38 -20.62 10.95 8.68
C VAL A 38 -21.06 12.37 8.35
N ASP A 39 -21.99 12.89 9.12
CA ASP A 39 -22.58 14.24 8.92
C ASP A 39 -23.06 14.51 7.48
N GLY A 40 -23.65 13.49 6.85
CA GLY A 40 -24.16 13.56 5.48
C GLY A 40 -23.12 13.41 4.38
N SER A 41 -21.84 13.21 4.72
CA SER A 41 -20.75 12.99 3.77
C SER A 41 -20.32 11.54 3.73
N PRO A 42 -20.15 10.93 2.53
CA PRO A 42 -19.66 9.56 2.42
C PRO A 42 -18.17 9.47 2.70
N ILE A 43 -17.79 8.53 3.55
CA ILE A 43 -16.38 8.12 3.73
C ILE A 43 -16.07 7.07 2.68
N MET A 44 -15.11 7.36 1.81
CA MET A 44 -14.68 6.46 0.74
C MET A 44 -13.45 5.66 1.18
N THR A 45 -13.54 4.34 1.09
CA THR A 45 -12.37 3.48 1.26
C THR A 45 -11.56 3.48 -0.04
N VAL A 46 -10.46 4.22 -0.07
CA VAL A 46 -9.59 4.35 -1.25
C VAL A 46 -8.49 3.28 -1.29
N LEU A 47 -8.10 2.75 -0.13
CA LEU A 47 -7.08 1.71 0.01
C LEU A 47 -7.58 0.62 0.97
N PRO A 48 -7.13 -0.64 0.81
CA PRO A 48 -7.33 -1.66 1.81
C PRO A 48 -6.71 -1.25 3.16
N LYS A 49 -7.23 -1.81 4.25
CA LYS A 49 -6.61 -1.66 5.57
C LYS A 49 -5.13 -2.08 5.50
N ASP A 50 -4.26 -1.33 6.16
CA ASP A 50 -2.81 -1.57 6.25
C ASP A 50 -2.07 -1.60 4.87
N ALA A 51 -2.67 -1.00 3.83
CA ALA A 51 -2.01 -0.86 2.53
C ALA A 51 -0.77 0.04 2.59
N ILE A 52 -0.76 1.00 3.52
CA ILE A 52 0.40 1.82 3.85
C ILE A 52 0.88 1.35 5.24
N PRO A 53 2.04 0.68 5.32
CA PRO A 53 2.52 0.12 6.58
C PRO A 53 2.99 1.23 7.53
N ALA A 54 2.43 1.29 8.74
CA ALA A 54 2.88 2.18 9.80
C ALA A 54 4.28 1.78 10.31
N ILE A 55 5.01 2.73 10.89
CA ILE A 55 6.25 2.44 11.62
C ILE A 55 5.89 2.20 13.09
N ASP A 56 5.88 0.94 13.53
CA ASP A 56 5.50 0.54 14.89
C ASP A 56 6.68 0.44 15.87
N SER A 57 7.90 0.47 15.35
CA SER A 57 9.13 0.36 16.16
C SER A 57 10.21 1.28 15.59
N PRO A 58 10.06 2.61 15.72
CA PRO A 58 11.00 3.55 15.17
C PRO A 58 12.37 3.41 15.81
N LYS A 59 13.41 3.49 14.98
CA LYS A 59 14.80 3.52 15.44
C LYS A 59 15.32 4.94 15.28
N PHE A 60 15.92 5.46 16.32
CA PHE A 60 16.51 6.79 16.32
C PHE A 60 18.02 6.72 16.34
N VAL A 61 18.63 7.68 15.70
CA VAL A 61 20.07 7.97 15.78
C VAL A 61 20.29 9.26 16.57
N SER A 62 21.52 9.52 16.99
CA SER A 62 21.86 10.81 17.59
C SER A 62 21.75 11.95 16.55
N ALA A 63 21.57 13.20 17.01
CA ALA A 63 21.54 14.35 16.10
C ALA A 63 22.81 14.42 15.22
N THR A 64 23.98 14.16 15.80
CA THR A 64 25.25 14.15 15.05
C THR A 64 25.30 13.06 13.96
N GLU A 65 24.67 11.92 14.19
CA GLU A 65 24.55 10.88 13.16
C GLU A 65 23.48 11.25 12.13
N GLY A 66 22.37 11.85 12.58
CA GLY A 66 21.34 12.39 11.71
C GLY A 66 21.91 13.40 10.71
N ASP A 67 22.71 14.36 11.16
CA ASP A 67 23.37 15.37 10.33
C ASP A 67 24.28 14.78 9.24
N ARG A 68 24.69 13.55 9.35
CA ARG A 68 25.51 12.87 8.32
C ARG A 68 24.70 12.21 7.23
N VAL A 69 23.44 11.90 7.49
CA VAL A 69 22.59 11.10 6.60
C VAL A 69 21.39 11.88 6.07
N MET A 70 20.94 12.89 6.80
CA MET A 70 19.83 13.75 6.40
C MET A 70 20.34 14.92 5.55
N GLN A 71 19.49 15.40 4.66
CA GLN A 71 19.79 16.63 3.91
C GLN A 71 19.47 17.86 4.79
N PRO A 72 20.24 18.96 4.67
CA PRO A 72 19.99 20.18 5.46
C PRO A 72 18.58 20.74 5.31
N GLU A 73 17.96 20.55 4.14
CA GLU A 73 16.63 21.04 3.80
C GLU A 73 15.52 20.02 4.10
N GLU A 74 15.88 18.85 4.64
CA GLU A 74 14.89 17.81 4.95
C GLU A 74 13.96 18.27 6.07
N PRO A 75 12.66 18.37 5.81
CA PRO A 75 11.72 18.82 6.84
C PRO A 75 11.49 17.70 7.87
N VAL A 76 11.30 18.09 9.11
CA VAL A 76 11.06 17.18 10.23
C VAL A 76 9.87 17.63 11.09
N LEU A 77 9.18 16.67 11.70
CA LEU A 77 8.29 16.91 12.83
C LEU A 77 9.06 16.73 14.12
N GLY A 78 9.13 17.82 14.92
CA GLY A 78 9.75 17.78 16.24
C GLY A 78 8.69 17.48 17.33
N VAL A 79 8.99 16.54 18.22
CA VAL A 79 8.19 16.24 19.41
C VAL A 79 9.06 16.35 20.64
N SER A 80 8.62 17.11 21.66
CA SER A 80 9.31 17.26 22.93
C SER A 80 8.35 17.12 24.10
N ASP A 81 8.78 16.38 25.12
CA ASP A 81 8.08 16.31 26.43
C ASP A 81 8.79 17.11 27.55
N GLY A 82 9.77 17.92 27.18
CA GLY A 82 10.60 18.69 28.10
C GLY A 82 11.86 17.94 28.59
N ASN A 83 11.88 16.62 28.54
CA ASN A 83 13.05 15.79 28.91
C ASN A 83 13.73 15.18 27.70
N MET A 84 12.94 14.84 26.69
CA MET A 84 13.39 14.21 25.45
C MET A 84 12.83 14.97 24.26
N THR A 85 13.65 15.15 23.24
CA THR A 85 13.23 15.68 21.96
C THR A 85 13.55 14.68 20.85
N LYS A 86 12.57 14.42 20.00
CA LYS A 86 12.68 13.54 18.83
C LYS A 86 12.31 14.30 17.57
N ALA A 87 12.98 13.99 16.47
CA ALA A 87 12.65 14.51 15.14
C ALA A 87 12.30 13.33 14.22
N TYR A 88 11.22 13.47 13.49
CA TYR A 88 10.73 12.48 12.54
C TYR A 88 10.82 13.06 11.14
N SER A 89 11.55 12.40 10.24
CA SER A 89 11.69 12.81 8.85
C SER A 89 10.34 12.79 8.14
N LEU A 90 9.96 13.90 7.51
CA LEU A 90 8.74 13.93 6.70
C LEU A 90 8.88 13.09 5.43
N TRP A 91 10.09 12.89 4.93
CA TRP A 91 10.32 12.00 3.78
C TRP A 91 10.01 10.54 4.14
N GLN A 92 10.32 10.12 5.38
CA GLN A 92 9.91 8.80 5.85
C GLN A 92 8.39 8.72 6.06
N LEU A 93 7.80 9.74 6.67
CA LEU A 93 6.36 9.81 6.91
C LEU A 93 5.54 9.82 5.62
N ASN A 94 6.03 10.40 4.54
CA ASN A 94 5.40 10.35 3.22
C ASN A 94 5.18 8.90 2.68
N HIS A 95 5.96 7.94 3.18
CA HIS A 95 5.84 6.52 2.76
C HIS A 95 5.09 5.66 3.78
N HIS A 96 4.92 6.17 4.99
CA HIS A 96 4.38 5.40 6.13
C HIS A 96 3.16 6.04 6.79
N GLU A 97 2.96 7.36 6.60
CA GLU A 97 1.89 8.18 7.15
C GLU A 97 1.84 8.25 8.68
N ILE A 98 2.18 7.16 9.39
CA ILE A 98 2.09 7.06 10.85
C ILE A 98 3.36 6.44 11.43
N VAL A 99 3.88 7.07 12.49
CA VAL A 99 4.87 6.47 13.40
C VAL A 99 4.23 6.32 14.77
N ASN A 100 4.07 5.08 15.22
CA ASN A 100 3.65 4.74 16.58
C ASN A 100 4.88 4.69 17.50
N ASP A 101 4.95 5.60 18.45
CA ASP A 101 6.11 5.75 19.34
C ASP A 101 5.67 6.10 20.77
N ARG A 102 6.64 6.38 21.61
CA ARG A 102 6.42 6.86 22.99
C ARG A 102 7.36 8.01 23.28
N THR A 103 6.87 9.00 24.04
CA THR A 103 7.70 9.98 24.70
C THR A 103 7.62 9.73 26.20
N GLY A 104 8.73 9.28 26.81
CA GLY A 104 8.69 8.76 28.17
C GLY A 104 7.68 7.59 28.31
N SER A 105 6.68 7.76 29.17
CA SER A 105 5.59 6.77 29.37
C SER A 105 4.40 6.99 28.45
N LEU A 106 4.31 8.14 27.78
CA LEU A 106 3.16 8.51 26.96
C LEU A 106 3.27 7.90 25.55
N PRO A 107 2.30 7.07 25.12
CA PRO A 107 2.22 6.65 23.73
C PRO A 107 1.78 7.81 22.85
N ILE A 108 2.37 7.92 21.68
CA ILE A 108 2.07 8.95 20.67
C ILE A 108 1.96 8.32 19.29
N ALA A 109 1.13 8.92 18.45
CA ALA A 109 1.10 8.65 17.00
C ALA A 109 1.52 9.95 16.30
N VAL A 110 2.62 9.89 15.59
CA VAL A 110 3.11 11.02 14.77
C VAL A 110 2.63 10.78 13.36
N THR A 111 1.85 11.73 12.84
CA THR A 111 1.20 11.64 11.53
C THR A 111 1.58 12.80 10.64
N TRP A 112 1.57 12.54 9.34
CA TRP A 112 1.83 13.54 8.30
C TRP A 112 0.92 13.33 7.10
#